data_133c640b7714cffc5c77f98b8006558a
#
_entry.id   133c640b7714cffc5c77f98b8006558a
#
_cell.length_a   1.000
_cell.length_b   1.000
_cell.length_c   1.000
_cell.angle_alpha   90.00
_cell.angle_beta   90.00
_cell.angle_gamma   90.00
#
_symmetry.space_group_name_H-M   'P 1'
#
loop_
_entity.id
_entity.type
_entity.pdbx_description
1 polymer ?
#
loop_
_entity_poly.entity_id
_entity_poly.type
_entity_poly.pdbx_seq_one_letter_code
_entity_poly.pdbx_strand_id
1 'polypeptide(L)'
;MTMPTSPRSIHHAATTADPDSIPVLHFKQHSFRSLCFDTYGCKVVYAGLVEADEPPDKKWKSFSEWAGSEGESALKKAGGGYIGIRNFPPPARVSWKSKDGTFHTAEVDIGKIFKDEVIIHHLPLREFPHAPENTLQDVTIVLVVDDRTIKVYMLSNINMHFYLTLAYSQTF
;
A
#
# COMPACT_ATOMS: atom_id res chain seq x y z
N MET A 1 -21.40 -39.34 56.37
CA MET A 1 -22.05 -39.06 55.11
C MET A 1 -21.46 -37.75 54.59
N THR A 2 -20.54 -37.84 53.63
CA THR A 2 -19.92 -36.67 53.01
C THR A 2 -20.60 -36.43 51.66
N MET A 3 -21.18 -35.25 51.49
CA MET A 3 -21.77 -34.81 50.24
C MET A 3 -20.68 -34.42 49.22
N PRO A 4 -20.79 -34.78 47.97
CA PRO A 4 -19.87 -34.32 46.95
C PRO A 4 -20.19 -32.89 46.53
N THR A 5 -19.18 -32.04 46.58
CA THR A 5 -19.24 -30.68 46.08
C THR A 5 -19.20 -30.69 44.58
N SER A 6 -20.27 -30.21 43.94
CA SER A 6 -20.34 -30.00 42.49
C SER A 6 -19.28 -29.00 42.02
N PRO A 7 -18.58 -29.23 40.90
CA PRO A 7 -17.68 -28.25 40.34
C PRO A 7 -18.50 -27.11 39.70
N ARG A 8 -18.22 -25.87 40.16
CA ARG A 8 -18.76 -24.65 39.50
C ARG A 8 -18.23 -24.60 38.07
N SER A 9 -19.15 -24.67 37.12
CA SER A 9 -18.87 -24.33 35.73
C SER A 9 -18.44 -22.87 35.65
N ILE A 10 -17.16 -22.64 35.34
CA ILE A 10 -16.66 -21.33 35.00
C ILE A 10 -17.17 -21.06 33.57
N HIS A 11 -18.28 -20.33 33.45
CA HIS A 11 -18.66 -19.75 32.18
C HIS A 11 -17.62 -18.69 31.84
N HIS A 12 -16.71 -19.02 30.95
CA HIS A 12 -15.94 -18.01 30.23
C HIS A 12 -16.95 -17.23 29.40
N ALA A 13 -17.26 -16.03 29.83
CA ALA A 13 -17.97 -15.06 29.02
C ALA A 13 -17.08 -14.82 27.78
N ALA A 14 -17.53 -15.30 26.62
CA ALA A 14 -16.90 -14.94 25.36
C ALA A 14 -17.03 -13.41 25.25
N THR A 15 -15.90 -12.73 25.34
CA THR A 15 -15.83 -11.29 25.09
C THR A 15 -16.17 -11.10 23.62
N THR A 16 -17.40 -10.70 23.32
CA THR A 16 -17.81 -10.33 21.96
C THR A 16 -16.98 -9.12 21.56
N ALA A 17 -16.22 -9.24 20.47
CA ALA A 17 -15.44 -8.13 19.92
C ALA A 17 -16.37 -6.96 19.61
N ASP A 18 -15.91 -5.72 19.86
CA ASP A 18 -16.62 -4.50 19.54
C ASP A 18 -16.90 -4.45 18.01
N PRO A 19 -18.17 -4.39 17.58
CA PRO A 19 -18.53 -4.35 16.16
C PRO A 19 -18.01 -3.09 15.44
N ASP A 20 -17.72 -2.02 16.16
CA ASP A 20 -17.18 -0.77 15.61
C ASP A 20 -15.65 -0.73 15.60
N SER A 21 -14.99 -1.74 16.15
CA SER A 21 -13.54 -1.83 16.11
C SER A 21 -13.02 -2.05 14.68
N ILE A 22 -11.83 -1.52 14.41
CA ILE A 22 -11.13 -1.74 13.13
C ILE A 22 -10.19 -2.93 13.33
N PRO A 23 -10.45 -4.09 12.73
CA PRO A 23 -9.59 -5.25 12.89
C PRO A 23 -8.23 -5.02 12.26
N VAL A 24 -7.18 -5.51 12.91
CA VAL A 24 -5.82 -5.48 12.37
C VAL A 24 -5.67 -6.63 11.37
N LEU A 25 -5.36 -6.29 10.12
CA LEU A 25 -5.12 -7.22 9.04
C LEU A 25 -3.67 -7.14 8.60
N HIS A 26 -3.08 -8.27 8.25
CA HIS A 26 -1.72 -8.36 7.75
C HIS A 26 -1.68 -8.85 6.32
N PHE A 27 -0.63 -8.44 5.58
CA PHE A 27 -0.39 -8.92 4.22
C PHE A 27 1.01 -9.54 4.11
N LYS A 28 1.14 -10.57 3.30
CA LYS A 28 2.40 -11.29 3.05
C LYS A 28 2.90 -11.15 1.63
N GLN A 29 2.05 -10.61 0.78
CA GLN A 29 2.35 -10.30 -0.61
C GLN A 29 1.61 -9.04 -1.02
N HIS A 30 2.09 -8.38 -2.05
CA HIS A 30 1.52 -7.16 -2.57
C HIS A 30 1.69 -7.05 -4.08
N SER A 31 0.89 -6.19 -4.69
CA SER A 31 1.14 -5.68 -6.02
C SER A 31 1.99 -4.42 -5.94
N PHE A 32 2.76 -4.13 -6.97
CA PHE A 32 3.57 -2.92 -7.03
C PHE A 32 3.36 -2.19 -8.35
N ARG A 33 3.18 -0.89 -8.25
CA ARG A 33 3.10 0.00 -9.40
C ARG A 33 3.87 1.27 -9.14
N SER A 34 4.53 1.79 -10.17
CA SER A 34 5.15 3.10 -10.17
C SER A 34 4.53 4.03 -11.21
N LEU A 35 4.47 5.30 -10.86
CA LEU A 35 4.01 6.39 -11.72
C LEU A 35 5.00 7.55 -11.62
N CYS A 36 5.35 8.12 -12.76
CA CYS A 36 6.27 9.24 -12.82
C CYS A 36 5.56 10.45 -13.46
N PHE A 37 5.76 11.63 -12.88
CA PHE A 37 5.17 12.88 -13.33
C PHE A 37 6.22 13.99 -13.32
N ASP A 38 6.17 14.87 -14.32
CA ASP A 38 7.11 15.98 -14.46
C ASP A 38 8.59 15.56 -14.41
N THR A 39 8.90 14.40 -15.00
CA THR A 39 10.22 13.78 -15.01
C THR A 39 10.69 13.49 -16.41
N TYR A 40 12.01 13.31 -16.55
CA TYR A 40 12.66 12.78 -17.75
C TYR A 40 13.40 11.49 -17.40
N GLY A 41 13.26 10.46 -18.22
CA GLY A 41 14.00 9.21 -18.08
C GLY A 41 13.79 8.54 -16.72
N CYS A 42 12.59 8.64 -16.16
CA CYS A 42 12.26 8.00 -14.88
C CYS A 42 12.31 6.49 -15.03
N LYS A 43 13.14 5.87 -14.20
CA LYS A 43 13.31 4.41 -14.15
C LYS A 43 13.12 3.92 -12.73
N VAL A 44 12.24 2.95 -12.56
CA VAL A 44 11.96 2.30 -11.28
C VAL A 44 12.17 0.80 -11.42
N VAL A 45 13.02 0.24 -10.57
CA VAL A 45 13.29 -1.20 -10.51
C VAL A 45 12.95 -1.70 -9.11
N TYR A 46 12.05 -2.68 -9.04
CA TYR A 46 11.64 -3.32 -7.80
C TYR A 46 11.43 -4.83 -8.01
N ALA A 47 11.84 -5.63 -7.03
CA ALA A 47 11.76 -7.09 -7.13
C ALA A 47 12.46 -7.67 -8.38
N GLY A 48 13.53 -7.02 -8.85
CA GLY A 48 14.23 -7.40 -10.08
C GLY A 48 13.47 -7.08 -11.37
N LEU A 49 12.35 -6.36 -11.29
CA LEU A 49 11.50 -6.01 -12.42
C LEU A 49 11.57 -4.50 -12.70
N VAL A 50 11.60 -4.13 -13.97
CA VAL A 50 11.54 -2.74 -14.42
C VAL A 50 10.07 -2.35 -14.52
N GLU A 51 9.62 -1.47 -13.62
CA GLU A 51 8.22 -1.02 -13.56
C GLU A 51 7.99 0.26 -14.36
N ALA A 52 8.94 1.17 -14.36
CA ALA A 52 8.95 2.35 -15.21
C ALA A 52 10.29 2.48 -15.92
N ASP A 53 10.26 2.87 -17.18
CA ASP A 53 11.46 3.12 -18.01
C ASP A 53 11.10 4.15 -19.08
N GLU A 54 11.11 5.41 -18.70
CA GLU A 54 10.74 6.52 -19.58
C GLU A 54 11.88 6.96 -20.50
N PRO A 55 11.57 7.48 -21.72
CA PRO A 55 12.58 8.08 -22.57
C PRO A 55 13.29 9.26 -21.89
N PRO A 56 14.64 9.37 -22.02
CA PRO A 56 15.43 10.38 -21.32
C PRO A 56 15.25 11.82 -21.85
N ASP A 57 14.74 11.98 -23.04
CA ASP A 57 14.65 13.23 -23.78
C ASP A 57 13.22 13.82 -23.83
N LYS A 58 12.25 13.12 -23.28
CA LYS A 58 10.86 13.55 -23.26
C LYS A 58 10.35 13.69 -21.82
N LYS A 59 9.90 14.92 -21.49
CA LYS A 59 9.24 15.16 -20.21
C LYS A 59 7.89 14.47 -20.16
N TRP A 60 7.65 13.68 -19.12
CA TRP A 60 6.34 13.11 -18.85
C TRP A 60 5.37 14.18 -18.32
N LYS A 61 4.08 13.97 -18.53
CA LYS A 61 3.04 14.91 -18.08
C LYS A 61 3.06 15.12 -16.56
N SER A 62 2.45 16.22 -16.14
CA SER A 62 2.27 16.52 -14.71
C SER A 62 1.23 15.60 -14.07
N PHE A 63 1.27 15.51 -12.75
CA PHE A 63 0.25 14.78 -12.00
C PHE A 63 -1.16 15.33 -12.26
N SER A 64 -1.33 16.65 -12.28
CA SER A 64 -2.62 17.30 -12.52
C SER A 64 -3.16 17.05 -13.94
N GLU A 65 -2.31 17.00 -14.95
CA GLU A 65 -2.71 16.63 -16.31
C GLU A 65 -3.21 15.18 -16.39
N TRP A 66 -2.55 14.28 -15.65
CA TRP A 66 -2.93 12.88 -15.60
C TRP A 66 -4.19 12.63 -14.76
N ALA A 67 -4.25 13.21 -13.56
CA ALA A 67 -5.32 12.98 -12.59
C ALA A 67 -6.60 13.75 -12.92
N GLY A 68 -6.48 14.89 -13.59
CA GLY A 68 -7.62 15.78 -13.88
C GLY A 68 -8.28 16.26 -12.58
N SER A 69 -9.61 16.29 -12.57
CA SER A 69 -10.40 16.71 -11.40
C SER A 69 -10.40 15.72 -10.24
N GLU A 70 -9.96 14.48 -10.45
CA GLU A 70 -9.95 13.45 -9.42
C GLU A 70 -8.86 13.65 -8.36
N GLY A 71 -7.78 14.40 -8.68
CA GLY A 71 -6.65 14.59 -7.77
C GLY A 71 -6.04 13.25 -7.34
N GLU A 72 -5.62 13.14 -6.07
CA GLU A 72 -5.00 11.90 -5.56
C GLU A 72 -5.91 10.67 -5.67
N SER A 73 -7.22 10.83 -5.68
CA SER A 73 -8.14 9.69 -5.82
C SER A 73 -7.99 8.96 -7.15
N ALA A 74 -7.41 9.58 -8.18
CA ALA A 74 -7.04 8.93 -9.43
C ALA A 74 -6.06 7.77 -9.21
N LEU A 75 -5.22 7.84 -8.19
CA LEU A 75 -4.28 6.75 -7.83
C LEU A 75 -5.00 5.45 -7.44
N LYS A 76 -6.25 5.51 -7.03
CA LYS A 76 -7.07 4.30 -6.77
C LYS A 76 -7.27 3.45 -8.01
N LYS A 77 -7.14 4.06 -9.19
CA LYS A 77 -7.20 3.38 -10.49
C LYS A 77 -5.83 2.88 -10.96
N ALA A 78 -4.79 3.13 -10.17
CA ALA A 78 -3.42 2.72 -10.48
C ALA A 78 -3.17 1.23 -10.24
N GLY A 79 -4.20 0.41 -10.35
CA GLY A 79 -4.09 -1.04 -10.33
C GLY A 79 -3.27 -1.56 -11.51
N GLY A 80 -2.80 -2.79 -11.42
CA GLY A 80 -1.90 -3.39 -12.40
C GLY A 80 -0.44 -3.31 -11.95
N GLY A 81 0.49 -3.30 -12.90
CA GLY A 81 1.90 -3.49 -12.59
C GLY A 81 2.19 -4.95 -12.26
N TYR A 82 3.12 -5.20 -11.37
CA TYR A 82 3.48 -6.56 -10.96
C TYR A 82 2.69 -7.01 -9.75
N ILE A 83 2.13 -8.21 -9.80
CA ILE A 83 1.30 -8.80 -8.75
C ILE A 83 2.03 -9.94 -8.04
N GLY A 84 1.60 -10.27 -6.83
CA GLY A 84 2.07 -11.45 -6.11
C GLY A 84 3.52 -11.36 -5.63
N ILE A 85 4.02 -10.17 -5.38
CA ILE A 85 5.37 -9.96 -4.84
C ILE A 85 5.36 -10.31 -3.36
N ARG A 86 6.20 -11.26 -2.95
CA ARG A 86 6.36 -11.59 -1.53
C ARG A 86 7.05 -10.48 -0.77
N ASN A 87 6.57 -10.19 0.42
CA ASN A 87 7.17 -9.20 1.32
C ASN A 87 8.53 -9.66 1.82
N PHE A 88 9.58 -8.83 1.87
CA PHE A 88 9.75 -7.65 1.01
C PHE A 88 11.04 -7.84 0.22
N PRO A 89 11.05 -7.53 -1.08
CA PRO A 89 12.31 -7.45 -1.82
C PRO A 89 13.25 -6.37 -1.27
N PRO A 90 14.51 -6.34 -1.71
CA PRO A 90 15.39 -5.20 -1.47
C PRO A 90 14.76 -3.88 -1.91
N PRO A 91 15.25 -2.72 -1.43
CA PRO A 91 14.71 -1.41 -1.76
C PRO A 91 14.48 -1.19 -3.26
N ALA A 92 13.41 -0.49 -3.61
CA ALA A 92 13.19 -0.03 -4.97
C ALA A 92 14.27 0.97 -5.35
N ARG A 93 14.85 0.81 -6.55
CA ARG A 93 15.84 1.75 -7.10
C ARG A 93 15.17 2.66 -8.09
N VAL A 94 15.31 3.96 -7.87
CA VAL A 94 14.71 5.01 -8.67
C VAL A 94 15.78 5.93 -9.22
N SER A 95 15.73 6.24 -10.51
CA SER A 95 16.58 7.25 -11.15
C SER A 95 15.75 8.09 -12.10
N TRP A 96 15.96 9.41 -12.09
CA TRP A 96 15.19 10.34 -12.94
C TRP A 96 15.91 11.70 -13.05
N LYS A 97 15.43 12.52 -13.98
CA LYS A 97 15.70 13.96 -13.99
C LYS A 97 14.43 14.71 -13.64
N SER A 98 14.52 15.68 -12.74
CA SER A 98 13.46 16.63 -12.44
C SER A 98 13.24 17.63 -13.57
N LYS A 99 12.19 18.46 -13.48
CA LYS A 99 11.86 19.49 -14.48
C LYS A 99 13.01 20.43 -14.81
N ASP A 100 13.83 20.76 -13.82
CA ASP A 100 15.01 21.63 -13.98
C ASP A 100 16.22 20.92 -14.62
N GLY A 101 16.09 19.65 -14.98
CA GLY A 101 17.14 18.83 -15.58
C GLY A 101 18.13 18.23 -14.58
N THR A 102 17.93 18.41 -13.28
CA THR A 102 18.79 17.83 -12.24
C THR A 102 18.57 16.31 -12.19
N PHE A 103 19.67 15.56 -12.21
CA PHE A 103 19.61 14.10 -12.08
C PHE A 103 19.52 13.68 -10.61
N HIS A 104 18.64 12.75 -10.34
CA HIS A 104 18.40 12.18 -9.00
C HIS A 104 18.47 10.66 -9.04
N THR A 105 18.91 10.07 -7.94
CA THR A 105 18.79 8.65 -7.65
C THR A 105 18.29 8.47 -6.22
N ALA A 106 17.51 7.44 -5.98
CA ALA A 106 17.03 7.09 -4.65
C ALA A 106 16.88 5.58 -4.49
N GLU A 107 17.03 5.13 -3.26
CA GLU A 107 16.59 3.81 -2.81
C GLU A 107 15.41 3.99 -1.87
N VAL A 108 14.30 3.34 -2.18
CA VAL A 108 13.07 3.41 -1.39
C VAL A 108 12.82 2.06 -0.76
N ASP A 109 13.03 1.99 0.54
CA ASP A 109 12.89 0.75 1.31
C ASP A 109 11.42 0.50 1.68
N ILE A 110 10.72 -0.18 0.79
CA ILE A 110 9.31 -0.56 0.96
C ILE A 110 9.13 -1.41 2.22
N GLY A 111 10.06 -2.33 2.49
CA GLY A 111 10.01 -3.17 3.67
C GLY A 111 10.16 -2.40 4.98
N LYS A 112 10.94 -1.32 4.99
CA LYS A 112 11.06 -0.44 6.17
C LYS A 112 9.81 0.41 6.37
N ILE A 113 9.22 0.91 5.29
CA ILE A 113 7.98 1.72 5.34
C ILE A 113 6.82 0.89 5.91
N PHE A 114 6.69 -0.36 5.47
CA PHE A 114 5.61 -1.26 5.87
C PHE A 114 6.08 -2.45 6.74
N LYS A 115 7.04 -2.19 7.63
CA LYS A 115 7.72 -3.22 8.43
C LYS A 115 6.79 -4.12 9.24
N ASP A 116 5.65 -3.60 9.68
CA ASP A 116 4.68 -4.34 10.49
C ASP A 116 3.72 -5.18 9.64
N GLU A 117 3.81 -5.09 8.31
CA GLU A 117 2.97 -5.82 7.36
C GLU A 117 1.46 -5.65 7.62
N VAL A 118 1.05 -4.48 8.09
CA VAL A 118 -0.34 -4.16 8.43
C VAL A 118 -1.03 -3.47 7.25
N ILE A 119 -2.23 -3.93 6.93
CA ILE A 119 -3.08 -3.31 5.92
C ILE A 119 -3.73 -2.07 6.52
N ILE A 120 -3.53 -0.92 5.88
CA ILE A 120 -4.14 0.35 6.30
C ILE A 120 -5.56 0.44 5.74
N HIS A 121 -6.55 0.45 6.63
CA HIS A 121 -7.97 0.54 6.28
C HIS A 121 -8.79 1.10 7.43
N HIS A 122 -10.07 1.39 7.16
CA HIS A 122 -11.03 1.92 8.15
C HIS A 122 -12.33 1.13 8.19
N LEU A 123 -12.36 -0.09 7.63
CA LEU A 123 -13.55 -0.93 7.61
C LEU A 123 -13.81 -1.49 9.01
N PRO A 124 -14.94 -1.14 9.67
CA PRO A 124 -15.29 -1.66 11.00
C PRO A 124 -15.70 -3.13 10.92
N LEU A 125 -15.49 -3.86 12.01
CA LEU A 125 -15.73 -5.30 12.10
C LEU A 125 -17.15 -5.70 11.65
N ARG A 126 -18.18 -4.90 11.98
CA ARG A 126 -19.59 -5.17 11.58
C ARG A 126 -19.82 -5.20 10.07
N GLU A 127 -18.93 -4.58 9.27
CA GLU A 127 -19.07 -4.52 7.81
C GLU A 127 -18.33 -5.66 7.10
N PHE A 128 -17.68 -6.55 7.84
CA PHE A 128 -17.08 -7.75 7.27
C PHE A 128 -18.15 -8.83 7.06
N PRO A 129 -18.34 -9.34 5.82
CA PRO A 129 -19.31 -10.39 5.54
C PRO A 129 -18.93 -11.74 6.15
N HIS A 130 -17.66 -11.93 6.44
CA HIS A 130 -17.04 -13.12 7.02
C HIS A 130 -16.02 -12.69 8.07
N ALA A 131 -15.38 -13.69 8.72
CA ALA A 131 -14.22 -13.39 9.57
C ALA A 131 -13.18 -12.59 8.77
N PRO A 132 -12.57 -11.53 9.33
CA PRO A 132 -11.68 -10.63 8.59
C PRO A 132 -10.60 -11.35 7.79
N GLU A 133 -10.00 -12.40 8.35
CA GLU A 133 -8.96 -13.21 7.71
C GLU A 133 -9.47 -14.02 6.49
N ASN A 134 -10.77 -14.24 6.38
CA ASN A 134 -11.42 -14.95 5.26
C ASN A 134 -12.06 -14.01 4.24
N THR A 135 -11.90 -12.72 4.44
CA THR A 135 -12.43 -11.69 3.53
C THR A 135 -11.41 -11.40 2.44
N LEU A 136 -11.90 -11.16 1.21
CA LEU A 136 -11.04 -10.79 0.09
C LEU A 136 -10.26 -9.52 0.43
N GLN A 137 -8.94 -9.62 0.36
CA GLN A 137 -8.00 -8.54 0.66
C GLN A 137 -6.97 -8.44 -0.45
N ASP A 138 -6.65 -7.23 -0.84
CA ASP A 138 -5.61 -6.94 -1.82
C ASP A 138 -4.86 -5.67 -1.43
N VAL A 139 -3.54 -5.70 -1.60
CA VAL A 139 -2.66 -4.56 -1.31
C VAL A 139 -1.84 -4.25 -2.53
N THR A 140 -1.91 -3.00 -2.98
CA THR A 140 -1.02 -2.44 -4.00
C THR A 140 -0.18 -1.33 -3.38
N ILE A 141 1.13 -1.45 -3.51
CA ILE A 141 2.06 -0.37 -3.18
C ILE A 141 2.25 0.47 -4.43
N VAL A 142 1.95 1.76 -4.32
CA VAL A 142 2.07 2.73 -5.41
C VAL A 142 3.20 3.70 -5.10
N LEU A 143 4.27 3.65 -5.89
CA LEU A 143 5.38 4.58 -5.81
C LEU A 143 5.19 5.67 -6.86
N VAL A 144 5.12 6.92 -6.41
CA VAL A 144 4.94 8.08 -7.28
C VAL A 144 6.20 8.94 -7.24
N VAL A 145 6.76 9.21 -8.41
CA VAL A 145 7.83 10.20 -8.59
C VAL A 145 7.19 11.43 -9.23
N ASP A 146 7.21 12.55 -8.55
CA ASP A 146 6.64 13.80 -9.04
C ASP A 146 7.69 14.92 -8.91
N ASP A 147 8.24 15.30 -10.04
CA ASP A 147 9.34 16.27 -10.14
C ASP A 147 10.51 15.88 -9.21
N ARG A 148 10.61 16.49 -8.04
CA ARG A 148 11.66 16.25 -7.05
C ARG A 148 11.19 15.42 -5.84
N THR A 149 9.97 14.95 -5.84
CA THR A 149 9.36 14.28 -4.69
C THR A 149 9.03 12.83 -5.01
N ILE A 150 9.39 11.93 -4.10
CA ILE A 150 8.91 10.54 -4.12
C ILE A 150 7.87 10.38 -3.02
N LYS A 151 6.72 9.81 -3.37
CA LYS A 151 5.66 9.42 -2.45
C LYS A 151 5.37 7.93 -2.59
N VAL A 152 5.09 7.28 -1.48
CA VAL A 152 4.66 5.87 -1.46
C VAL A 152 3.30 5.78 -0.78
N TYR A 153 2.36 5.18 -1.48
CA TYR A 153 1.01 4.95 -0.99
C TYR A 153 0.76 3.46 -0.81
N MET A 154 -0.08 3.12 0.14
CA MET A 154 -0.78 1.85 0.16
C MET A 154 -2.18 2.06 -0.40
N LEU A 155 -2.51 1.30 -1.43
CA LEU A 155 -3.89 1.13 -1.91
C LEU A 155 -4.36 -0.24 -1.43
N SER A 156 -5.25 -0.25 -0.46
CA SER A 156 -5.84 -1.48 0.03
C SER A 156 -7.28 -1.66 -0.47
N ASN A 157 -7.62 -2.87 -0.80
CA ASN A 157 -8.98 -3.28 -1.15
C ASN A 157 -9.41 -4.38 -0.17
N ILE A 158 -10.46 -4.13 0.58
CA ILE A 158 -11.03 -5.10 1.51
C ILE A 158 -12.49 -5.25 1.16
N ASN A 159 -12.85 -6.38 0.57
CA ASN A 159 -14.21 -6.67 0.13
C ASN A 159 -14.82 -5.52 -0.70
N MET A 160 -14.10 -5.03 -1.69
CA MET A 160 -14.48 -3.91 -2.58
C MET A 160 -14.49 -2.51 -1.92
N HIS A 161 -14.03 -2.41 -0.68
CA HIS A 161 -13.75 -1.12 -0.04
C HIS A 161 -12.29 -0.72 -0.28
N PHE A 162 -12.09 0.42 -0.94
CA PHE A 162 -10.77 0.90 -1.34
C PHE A 162 -10.28 2.03 -0.41
N TYR A 163 -9.06 1.89 0.09
CA TYR A 163 -8.39 2.88 0.94
C TYR A 163 -7.05 3.25 0.33
N LEU A 164 -6.85 4.53 0.06
CA LEU A 164 -5.58 5.07 -0.41
C LEU A 164 -4.93 5.87 0.73
N THR A 165 -3.75 5.46 1.14
CA THR A 165 -3.05 6.09 2.26
C THR A 165 -1.62 6.43 1.90
N LEU A 166 -1.22 7.70 2.06
CA LEU A 166 0.16 8.13 1.94
C LEU A 166 0.95 7.59 3.15
N ALA A 167 2.00 6.81 2.88
CA ALA A 167 2.82 6.18 3.91
C ALA A 167 4.24 6.79 3.99
N TYR A 168 4.72 7.42 2.92
CA TYR A 168 6.05 7.99 2.85
C TYR A 168 6.11 9.13 1.83
N SER A 169 6.89 10.16 2.14
CA SER A 169 7.19 11.27 1.22
C SER A 169 8.58 11.81 1.47
N GLN A 170 9.36 12.02 0.41
CA GLN A 170 10.68 12.65 0.47
C GLN A 170 10.88 13.55 -0.74
N THR A 171 11.41 14.74 -0.50
CA THR A 171 11.82 15.71 -1.54
C THR A 171 13.36 15.75 -1.64
N PHE A 172 13.86 15.77 -2.87
CA PHE A 172 15.28 15.73 -3.23
C PHE A 172 15.79 17.07 -3.75
#